data_51ca8e727301f5a45255692941ad1f2d
#
_entry.id   51ca8e727301f5a45255692941ad1f2d
#
_cell.length_a   1.000
_cell.length_b   1.000
_cell.length_c   1.000
_cell.angle_alpha   90.00
_cell.angle_beta   90.00
_cell.angle_gamma   90.00
#
_symmetry.space_group_name_H-M   'P 1'
#
loop_
_entity.id
_entity.type
_entity.pdbx_description
1 polymer ?
#
loop_
_entity_poly.entity_id
_entity_poly.type
_entity_poly.pdbx_seq_one_letter_code
_entity_poly.pdbx_strand_id
1 'polypeptide(L)'
;TVMELGTRELLPVIQEVPVLFGLFASDPEIHLYEYLKMIKENGFSGIVNYPTMSLIDGKFRIALEEEGNTYQKEVEAIRLAHYYDLFTVAFVTNAEESELMIEAGADVICAHLGLTKGGYLGAKNVLSIQDGKKLTDEIFEVCMKKNPDALRMIYAGPASTPIDMQYMYQNTACQGYIGGSTFERIPVERAIYNTTKAFKSYGSLDENDPMMKMINGNWNPGDYTEFVKKYIEEHYMNEIKLADLALVAHVTPSYLSTKFKKETGISFTEYLVRHRIRKAKKLIKSGNSSFKEVADAVGYHDYVQFSKMFKKYAGVAPSIYRQASFKTE
;
A
#
# COMPACT_ATOMS: atom_id res chain seq x y z
N THR A 1 22.48 18.40 -7.89
CA THR A 1 21.17 18.91 -7.48
C THR A 1 20.05 18.05 -8.07
N VAL A 2 18.80 18.20 -7.57
CA VAL A 2 17.61 17.51 -8.15
C VAL A 2 17.41 17.91 -9.61
N MET A 3 17.62 19.16 -9.94
CA MET A 3 17.60 19.67 -11.32
C MET A 3 18.60 18.94 -12.22
N GLU A 4 19.84 18.76 -11.78
CA GLU A 4 20.85 18.04 -12.56
C GLU A 4 20.52 16.57 -12.77
N LEU A 5 20.04 15.90 -11.72
CA LEU A 5 19.58 14.51 -11.83
C LEU A 5 18.45 14.38 -12.87
N GLY A 6 17.45 15.27 -12.78
CA GLY A 6 16.34 15.29 -13.73
C GLY A 6 16.77 15.52 -15.16
N THR A 7 17.56 16.55 -15.39
CA THR A 7 17.96 16.96 -16.75
C THR A 7 18.98 16.02 -17.42
N ARG A 8 19.90 15.45 -16.64
CA ARG A 8 20.99 14.62 -17.18
C ARG A 8 20.66 13.14 -17.24
N GLU A 9 19.87 12.64 -16.28
CA GLU A 9 19.67 11.20 -16.14
C GLU A 9 18.23 10.75 -16.41
N LEU A 10 17.22 11.54 -16.02
CA LEU A 10 15.82 11.12 -16.15
C LEU A 10 15.19 11.55 -17.49
N LEU A 11 15.17 12.82 -17.79
CA LEU A 11 14.52 13.34 -19.01
C LEU A 11 15.06 12.76 -20.32
N PRO A 12 16.37 12.46 -20.48
CA PRO A 12 16.86 11.82 -21.69
C PRO A 12 16.34 10.38 -21.90
N VAL A 13 15.94 9.70 -20.83
CA VAL A 13 15.51 8.29 -20.84
C VAL A 13 13.99 8.16 -20.82
N ILE A 14 13.31 9.02 -20.08
CA ILE A 14 11.85 8.98 -19.89
C ILE A 14 11.21 9.93 -20.91
N GLN A 15 10.71 9.37 -22.03
CA GLN A 15 10.12 10.15 -23.12
C GLN A 15 8.62 9.92 -23.33
N GLU A 16 8.07 8.82 -22.82
CA GLU A 16 6.68 8.43 -23.08
C GLU A 16 5.69 8.89 -21.99
N VAL A 17 6.20 9.33 -20.84
CA VAL A 17 5.37 9.77 -19.71
C VAL A 17 5.86 11.11 -19.18
N PRO A 18 4.96 11.96 -18.61
CA PRO A 18 5.36 13.24 -18.05
C PRO A 18 6.27 13.05 -16.82
N VAL A 19 7.29 13.89 -16.70
CA VAL A 19 8.18 13.96 -15.55
C VAL A 19 7.89 15.26 -14.80
N LEU A 20 7.50 15.13 -13.54
CA LEU A 20 7.19 16.25 -12.67
C LEU A 20 8.35 16.55 -11.71
N PHE A 21 8.58 17.81 -11.45
CA PHE A 21 9.60 18.28 -10.53
C PHE A 21 9.04 18.42 -9.11
N GLY A 22 9.63 17.75 -8.11
CA GLY A 22 9.32 17.97 -6.69
C GLY A 22 9.93 19.30 -6.24
N LEU A 23 9.10 20.29 -5.98
CA LEU A 23 9.53 21.65 -5.69
C LEU A 23 9.38 21.97 -4.21
N PHE A 24 10.50 22.27 -3.53
CA PHE A 24 10.50 22.90 -2.23
C PHE A 24 10.35 24.41 -2.40
N ALA A 25 9.13 24.91 -2.31
CA ALA A 25 8.78 26.31 -2.60
C ALA A 25 9.42 27.34 -1.63
N SER A 26 9.90 26.89 -0.48
CA SER A 26 10.53 27.73 0.53
C SER A 26 12.05 27.71 0.49
N ASP A 27 12.67 27.13 -0.53
CA ASP A 27 14.13 27.12 -0.69
C ASP A 27 14.66 28.57 -0.78
N PRO A 28 15.53 29.00 0.14
CA PRO A 28 16.05 30.37 0.15
C PRO A 28 17.01 30.68 -1.00
N GLU A 29 17.51 29.66 -1.69
CA GLU A 29 18.46 29.82 -2.81
C GLU A 29 17.78 30.04 -4.16
N ILE A 30 16.45 29.95 -4.23
CA ILE A 30 15.71 30.11 -5.48
C ILE A 30 14.83 31.37 -5.48
N HIS A 31 14.75 32.00 -6.64
CA HIS A 31 13.66 32.93 -6.96
C HIS A 31 12.57 32.16 -7.66
N LEU A 32 11.44 31.94 -6.99
CA LEU A 32 10.38 31.00 -7.40
C LEU A 32 9.94 31.18 -8.84
N TYR A 33 9.70 32.44 -9.29
CA TYR A 33 9.31 32.76 -10.65
C TYR A 33 10.35 32.30 -11.68
N GLU A 34 11.62 32.66 -11.48
CA GLU A 34 12.71 32.29 -12.38
C GLU A 34 12.97 30.77 -12.37
N TYR A 35 12.82 30.17 -11.21
CA TYR A 35 13.07 28.73 -11.07
C TYR A 35 12.00 27.89 -11.75
N LEU A 36 10.72 28.30 -11.69
CA LEU A 36 9.62 27.65 -12.41
C LEU A 36 9.80 27.77 -13.94
N LYS A 37 10.23 28.93 -14.40
CA LYS A 37 10.58 29.13 -15.81
C LYS A 37 11.72 28.17 -16.23
N MET A 38 12.76 28.04 -15.41
CA MET A 38 13.87 27.11 -15.66
C MET A 38 13.39 25.64 -15.64
N ILE A 39 12.48 25.24 -14.76
CA ILE A 39 11.87 23.89 -14.74
C ILE A 39 11.20 23.61 -16.09
N LYS A 40 10.39 24.55 -16.60
CA LYS A 40 9.72 24.41 -17.91
C LYS A 40 10.73 24.32 -19.06
N GLU A 41 11.69 25.21 -19.10
CA GLU A 41 12.71 25.29 -20.16
C GLU A 41 13.62 24.04 -20.21
N ASN A 42 13.83 23.39 -19.08
CA ASN A 42 14.55 22.12 -19.00
C ASN A 42 13.74 20.89 -19.40
N GLY A 43 12.45 21.03 -19.72
CA GLY A 43 11.63 19.96 -20.28
C GLY A 43 10.84 19.15 -19.26
N PHE A 44 10.73 19.59 -17.98
CA PHE A 44 9.79 19.02 -17.05
C PHE A 44 8.36 19.37 -17.46
N SER A 45 7.46 18.40 -17.31
CA SER A 45 6.05 18.56 -17.68
C SER A 45 5.25 19.36 -16.63
N GLY A 46 5.74 19.45 -15.39
CA GLY A 46 5.04 20.10 -14.32
C GLY A 46 5.75 20.00 -12.99
N ILE A 47 5.05 20.37 -11.92
CA ILE A 47 5.56 20.33 -10.56
C ILE A 47 4.63 19.61 -9.59
N VAL A 48 5.20 19.23 -8.45
CA VAL A 48 4.46 18.81 -7.24
C VAL A 48 5.02 19.54 -6.03
N ASN A 49 4.17 20.00 -5.11
CA ASN A 49 4.56 20.69 -3.87
C ASN A 49 5.14 19.70 -2.84
N TYR A 50 6.28 19.12 -3.17
CA TYR A 50 6.96 18.17 -2.29
C TYR A 50 8.46 18.46 -2.23
N PRO A 51 9.05 18.57 -1.02
CA PRO A 51 8.45 18.40 0.33
C PRO A 51 7.41 19.47 0.67
N THR A 52 6.42 19.11 1.50
CA THR A 52 5.31 19.97 1.87
C THR A 52 5.25 20.25 3.37
N MET A 53 4.90 21.49 3.73
CA MET A 53 4.65 21.91 5.11
C MET A 53 3.40 21.26 5.73
N SER A 54 2.47 20.76 4.92
CA SER A 54 1.27 20.08 5.40
C SER A 54 1.53 18.87 6.29
N LEU A 55 2.69 18.22 6.15
CA LEU A 55 3.07 17.05 6.93
C LEU A 55 3.80 17.37 8.23
N ILE A 56 4.06 18.65 8.48
CA ILE A 56 4.80 19.10 9.65
C ILE A 56 3.80 19.72 10.63
N ASP A 57 3.91 19.37 11.89
CA ASP A 57 3.03 19.84 12.96
C ASP A 57 3.78 20.34 14.20
N GLY A 58 3.03 20.79 15.19
CA GLY A 58 3.52 21.15 16.50
C GLY A 58 4.53 22.29 16.50
N LYS A 59 5.44 22.30 17.49
CA LYS A 59 6.44 23.35 17.68
C LYS A 59 7.44 23.45 16.51
N PHE A 60 7.69 22.36 15.82
CA PHE A 60 8.60 22.37 14.68
C PHE A 60 8.00 23.11 13.49
N ARG A 61 6.69 22.93 13.25
CA ARG A 61 5.99 23.74 12.24
C ARG A 61 6.06 25.23 12.55
N ILE A 62 5.77 25.62 13.79
CA ILE A 62 5.81 27.03 14.21
C ILE A 62 7.20 27.64 13.94
N ALA A 63 8.27 26.95 14.33
CA ALA A 63 9.62 27.41 14.10
C ALA A 63 9.97 27.58 12.61
N LEU A 64 9.51 26.65 11.76
CA LEU A 64 9.71 26.76 10.32
C LEU A 64 8.90 27.91 9.71
N GLU A 65 7.67 28.15 10.19
CA GLU A 65 6.83 29.26 9.73
C GLU A 65 7.43 30.63 10.16
N GLU A 66 8.03 30.74 11.35
CA GLU A 66 8.78 31.90 11.79
C GLU A 66 9.98 32.20 10.89
N GLU A 67 10.64 31.17 10.36
CA GLU A 67 11.72 31.27 9.36
C GLU A 67 11.19 31.50 7.92
N GLY A 68 9.88 31.66 7.76
CA GLY A 68 9.23 31.92 6.48
C GLY A 68 8.98 30.71 5.60
N ASN A 69 9.11 29.49 6.14
CA ASN A 69 8.68 28.28 5.45
C ASN A 69 7.19 28.07 5.69
N THR A 70 6.36 28.47 4.75
CA THR A 70 4.90 28.44 4.91
C THR A 70 4.22 27.65 3.79
N TYR A 71 3.06 27.08 4.09
CA TYR A 71 2.23 26.45 3.06
C TYR A 71 1.77 27.43 1.99
N GLN A 72 1.63 28.72 2.34
CA GLN A 72 1.25 29.76 1.40
C GLN A 72 2.26 29.93 0.25
N LYS A 73 3.56 29.67 0.47
CA LYS A 73 4.56 29.64 -0.61
C LYS A 73 4.34 28.49 -1.58
N GLU A 74 3.84 27.36 -1.10
CA GLU A 74 3.47 26.23 -1.96
C GLU A 74 2.25 26.57 -2.82
N VAL A 75 1.25 27.24 -2.23
CA VAL A 75 0.08 27.76 -2.97
C VAL A 75 0.51 28.73 -4.06
N GLU A 76 1.45 29.64 -3.75
CA GLU A 76 2.01 30.57 -4.74
C GLU A 76 2.80 29.83 -5.84
N ALA A 77 3.55 28.79 -5.48
CA ALA A 77 4.27 27.97 -6.47
C ALA A 77 3.31 27.28 -7.45
N ILE A 78 2.18 26.71 -6.96
CA ILE A 78 1.15 26.13 -7.82
C ILE A 78 0.52 27.20 -8.72
N ARG A 79 0.20 28.39 -8.18
CA ARG A 79 -0.36 29.49 -8.97
C ARG A 79 0.56 29.95 -10.10
N LEU A 80 1.84 30.13 -9.80
CA LEU A 80 2.84 30.51 -10.79
C LEU A 80 3.10 29.40 -11.81
N ALA A 81 3.11 28.14 -11.38
CA ALA A 81 3.26 27.00 -12.27
C ALA A 81 2.07 26.90 -13.26
N HIS A 82 0.84 27.09 -12.76
CA HIS A 82 -0.35 27.18 -13.60
C HIS A 82 -0.26 28.35 -14.59
N TYR A 83 0.21 29.51 -14.16
CA TYR A 83 0.46 30.66 -15.05
C TYR A 83 1.46 30.34 -16.16
N TYR A 84 2.46 29.50 -15.87
CA TYR A 84 3.45 29.04 -16.85
C TYR A 84 2.97 27.85 -17.70
N ASP A 85 1.73 27.41 -17.55
CA ASP A 85 1.20 26.23 -18.25
C ASP A 85 2.02 24.97 -17.95
N LEU A 86 2.42 24.80 -16.69
CA LEU A 86 3.01 23.61 -16.13
C LEU A 86 1.93 22.78 -15.46
N PHE A 87 1.93 21.47 -15.68
CA PHE A 87 1.02 20.56 -14.98
C PHE A 87 1.29 20.55 -13.48
N THR A 88 0.25 20.62 -12.67
CA THR A 88 0.39 20.83 -11.23
C THR A 88 -0.26 19.71 -10.42
N VAL A 89 0.51 19.13 -9.49
CA VAL A 89 0.02 18.18 -8.50
C VAL A 89 0.17 18.80 -7.11
N ALA A 90 -0.95 19.00 -6.43
CA ALA A 90 -0.98 19.57 -5.09
C ALA A 90 -1.27 18.50 -4.03
N PHE A 91 -0.31 18.22 -3.16
CA PHE A 91 -0.53 17.48 -1.93
C PHE A 91 -1.26 18.35 -0.91
N VAL A 92 -2.35 17.80 -0.36
CA VAL A 92 -3.19 18.45 0.65
C VAL A 92 -3.53 17.46 1.76
N THR A 93 -3.65 17.94 2.99
CA THR A 93 -3.97 17.10 4.16
C THR A 93 -5.33 17.44 4.78
N ASN A 94 -6.00 18.48 4.30
CA ASN A 94 -7.31 18.91 4.79
C ASN A 94 -8.08 19.69 3.71
N ALA A 95 -9.34 20.01 4.01
CA ALA A 95 -10.25 20.69 3.11
C ALA A 95 -9.82 22.15 2.82
N GLU A 96 -9.26 22.87 3.79
CA GLU A 96 -8.78 24.24 3.61
C GLU A 96 -7.63 24.30 2.62
N GLU A 97 -6.65 23.41 2.74
CA GLU A 97 -5.54 23.29 1.79
C GLU A 97 -6.04 22.92 0.38
N SER A 98 -7.05 22.03 0.28
CA SER A 98 -7.70 21.71 -1.00
C SER A 98 -8.31 22.94 -1.66
N GLU A 99 -9.00 23.79 -0.88
CA GLU A 99 -9.57 25.03 -1.38
C GLU A 99 -8.51 25.98 -1.91
N LEU A 100 -7.45 26.24 -1.14
CA LEU A 100 -6.36 27.11 -1.53
C LEU A 100 -5.66 26.64 -2.81
N MET A 101 -5.41 25.34 -2.94
CA MET A 101 -4.72 24.77 -4.11
C MET A 101 -5.62 24.78 -5.36
N ILE A 102 -6.91 24.52 -5.23
CA ILE A 102 -7.86 24.66 -6.34
C ILE A 102 -7.94 26.10 -6.82
N GLU A 103 -8.00 27.08 -5.91
CA GLU A 103 -8.01 28.50 -6.25
C GLU A 103 -6.69 28.96 -6.87
N ALA A 104 -5.59 28.28 -6.56
CA ALA A 104 -4.31 28.51 -7.21
C ALA A 104 -4.22 27.89 -8.62
N GLY A 105 -5.20 27.09 -9.04
CA GLY A 105 -5.25 26.45 -10.37
C GLY A 105 -4.61 25.07 -10.42
N ALA A 106 -4.60 24.30 -9.32
CA ALA A 106 -4.07 22.94 -9.32
C ALA A 106 -4.86 22.03 -10.25
N ASP A 107 -4.16 21.29 -11.12
CA ASP A 107 -4.76 20.29 -12.01
C ASP A 107 -5.11 18.99 -11.27
N VAL A 108 -4.33 18.66 -10.26
CA VAL A 108 -4.52 17.47 -9.41
C VAL A 108 -4.55 17.85 -7.95
N ILE A 109 -5.60 17.46 -7.26
CA ILE A 109 -5.64 17.45 -5.79
C ILE A 109 -5.34 16.04 -5.31
N CYS A 110 -4.25 15.90 -4.58
CA CYS A 110 -3.85 14.63 -4.01
C CYS A 110 -4.00 14.64 -2.48
N ALA A 111 -4.99 13.91 -1.99
CA ALA A 111 -5.20 13.74 -0.56
C ALA A 111 -4.04 12.91 0.04
N HIS A 112 -3.18 13.56 0.82
CA HIS A 112 -2.06 12.94 1.49
C HIS A 112 -2.50 12.39 2.86
N LEU A 113 -2.64 11.07 2.96
CA LEU A 113 -3.18 10.40 4.15
C LEU A 113 -2.14 10.07 5.23
N GLY A 114 -1.00 10.76 5.20
CA GLY A 114 0.09 10.54 6.14
C GLY A 114 1.19 9.63 5.59
N LEU A 115 2.09 9.18 6.47
CA LEU A 115 3.22 8.33 6.08
C LEU A 115 2.75 6.91 5.71
N THR A 116 3.40 6.30 4.72
CA THR A 116 3.04 4.98 4.19
C THR A 116 3.19 3.88 5.23
N LYS A 117 2.11 3.13 5.47
CA LYS A 117 2.09 1.91 6.28
C LYS A 117 2.77 0.75 5.54
N GLY A 118 3.41 -0.15 6.29
CA GLY A 118 3.94 -1.41 5.75
C GLY A 118 5.44 -1.41 5.46
N GLY A 119 5.98 -2.60 5.24
CA GLY A 119 7.42 -2.85 5.22
C GLY A 119 8.05 -2.83 6.60
N TYR A 120 9.38 -2.94 6.67
CA TYR A 120 10.13 -2.92 7.95
C TYR A 120 10.24 -1.52 8.54
N LEU A 121 10.32 -0.48 7.68
CA LEU A 121 10.50 0.92 8.05
C LEU A 121 9.21 1.76 7.90
N GLY A 122 8.08 1.12 7.67
CA GLY A 122 6.79 1.80 7.52
C GLY A 122 6.28 2.45 8.80
N ALA A 123 5.42 3.44 8.64
CA ALA A 123 4.75 4.10 9.76
C ALA A 123 3.95 3.09 10.59
N LYS A 124 4.10 3.18 11.91
CA LYS A 124 3.39 2.32 12.86
C LYS A 124 2.03 2.91 13.24
N ASN A 125 1.97 4.22 13.37
CA ASN A 125 0.76 4.96 13.67
C ASN A 125 0.27 5.61 12.37
N VAL A 126 -0.80 5.09 11.82
CA VAL A 126 -1.47 5.60 10.63
C VAL A 126 -2.98 5.64 10.87
N LEU A 127 -3.67 6.44 10.10
CA LEU A 127 -5.13 6.47 10.11
C LEU A 127 -5.70 5.06 9.81
N SER A 128 -6.89 4.78 10.33
CA SER A 128 -7.67 3.65 9.81
C SER A 128 -8.08 3.92 8.36
N ILE A 129 -8.40 2.88 7.60
CA ILE A 129 -8.86 3.07 6.20
C ILE A 129 -10.18 3.86 6.17
N GLN A 130 -11.02 3.72 7.21
CA GLN A 130 -12.28 4.45 7.37
C GLN A 130 -12.03 5.94 7.64
N ASP A 131 -11.08 6.27 8.52
CA ASP A 131 -10.71 7.67 8.80
C ASP A 131 -10.04 8.29 7.58
N GLY A 132 -9.19 7.53 6.87
CA GLY A 132 -8.61 7.94 5.59
C GLY A 132 -9.69 8.23 4.54
N LYS A 133 -10.72 7.39 4.45
CA LYS A 133 -11.88 7.64 3.59
C LYS A 133 -12.59 8.95 3.96
N LYS A 134 -12.90 9.15 5.24
CA LYS A 134 -13.60 10.36 5.70
C LYS A 134 -12.82 11.63 5.34
N LEU A 135 -11.53 11.64 5.63
CA LEU A 135 -10.64 12.76 5.27
C LEU A 135 -10.60 12.98 3.75
N THR A 136 -10.54 11.93 2.97
CA THR A 136 -10.58 11.99 1.51
C THR A 136 -11.87 12.59 1.00
N ASP A 137 -13.03 12.20 1.57
CA ASP A 137 -14.33 12.75 1.19
C ASP A 137 -14.40 14.25 1.49
N GLU A 138 -13.95 14.70 2.66
CA GLU A 138 -13.89 16.12 3.04
C GLU A 138 -13.03 16.95 2.05
N ILE A 139 -11.87 16.46 1.67
CA ILE A 139 -10.97 17.10 0.70
C ILE A 139 -11.60 17.15 -0.69
N PHE A 140 -12.15 16.04 -1.16
CA PHE A 140 -12.69 15.94 -2.53
C PHE A 140 -14.06 16.61 -2.69
N GLU A 141 -14.85 16.77 -1.62
CA GLU A 141 -16.08 17.54 -1.66
C GLU A 141 -15.79 19.01 -2.04
N VAL A 142 -14.77 19.60 -1.44
CA VAL A 142 -14.31 20.96 -1.79
C VAL A 142 -13.84 21.02 -3.25
N CYS A 143 -13.02 20.05 -3.65
CA CYS A 143 -12.53 19.94 -5.02
C CYS A 143 -13.68 19.88 -6.04
N MET A 144 -14.63 18.96 -5.86
CA MET A 144 -15.78 18.78 -6.77
C MET A 144 -16.70 20.01 -6.82
N LYS A 145 -16.82 20.73 -5.70
CA LYS A 145 -17.65 21.94 -5.63
C LYS A 145 -17.03 23.12 -6.36
N LYS A 146 -15.71 23.30 -6.29
CA LYS A 146 -15.00 24.46 -6.84
C LYS A 146 -14.46 24.24 -8.25
N ASN A 147 -13.90 23.07 -8.51
CA ASN A 147 -13.38 22.67 -9.82
C ASN A 147 -13.58 21.15 -10.03
N PRO A 148 -14.74 20.72 -10.60
CA PRO A 148 -15.03 19.30 -10.83
C PRO A 148 -14.08 18.63 -11.85
N ASP A 149 -13.40 19.41 -12.68
CA ASP A 149 -12.48 18.90 -13.71
C ASP A 149 -11.09 18.57 -13.14
N ALA A 150 -10.74 19.10 -11.96
CA ALA A 150 -9.48 18.75 -11.30
C ALA A 150 -9.45 17.27 -10.94
N LEU A 151 -8.32 16.61 -11.23
CA LEU A 151 -8.12 15.21 -10.92
C LEU A 151 -7.97 15.00 -9.40
N ARG A 152 -8.57 13.93 -8.90
CA ARG A 152 -8.59 13.58 -7.47
C ARG A 152 -7.79 12.31 -7.24
N MET A 153 -6.67 12.45 -6.56
CA MET A 153 -5.76 11.33 -6.26
C MET A 153 -5.54 11.15 -4.76
N ILE A 154 -5.08 9.98 -4.39
CA ILE A 154 -4.72 9.65 -3.00
C ILE A 154 -3.24 9.26 -2.94
N TYR A 155 -2.57 9.61 -1.85
CA TYR A 155 -1.20 9.22 -1.56
C TYR A 155 -1.08 8.63 -0.15
N ALA A 156 -0.43 7.48 -0.04
CA ALA A 156 0.11 6.91 1.20
C ALA A 156 -0.90 6.62 2.34
N GLY A 157 -0.45 6.76 3.59
CA GLY A 157 -1.22 6.48 4.79
C GLY A 157 -1.67 5.01 4.89
N PRO A 158 -2.95 4.78 5.20
CA PRO A 158 -3.54 3.44 5.29
C PRO A 158 -3.75 2.78 3.92
N ALA A 159 -3.83 3.57 2.83
CA ALA A 159 -4.02 3.09 1.47
C ALA A 159 -2.66 2.65 0.86
N SER A 160 -2.13 1.52 1.31
CA SER A 160 -0.79 1.04 0.95
C SER A 160 -0.78 -0.28 0.17
N THR A 161 -1.94 -0.85 -0.10
CA THR A 161 -2.09 -2.09 -0.89
C THR A 161 -3.13 -1.92 -1.99
N PRO A 162 -3.10 -2.75 -3.06
CA PRO A 162 -4.13 -2.74 -4.09
C PRO A 162 -5.56 -2.90 -3.54
N ILE A 163 -5.73 -3.65 -2.45
CA ILE A 163 -7.04 -3.88 -1.81
C ILE A 163 -7.52 -2.61 -1.11
N ASP A 164 -6.64 -1.92 -0.40
CA ASP A 164 -6.98 -0.64 0.24
C ASP A 164 -7.40 0.36 -0.83
N MET A 165 -6.68 0.42 -1.95
CA MET A 165 -7.01 1.30 -3.06
C MET A 165 -8.33 0.92 -3.75
N GLN A 166 -8.62 -0.36 -3.91
CA GLN A 166 -9.91 -0.80 -4.44
C GLN A 166 -11.05 -0.33 -3.54
N TYR A 167 -10.88 -0.41 -2.21
CA TYR A 167 -11.84 0.13 -1.26
C TYR A 167 -12.03 1.65 -1.44
N MET A 168 -10.93 2.41 -1.59
CA MET A 168 -10.99 3.85 -1.78
C MET A 168 -11.68 4.22 -3.11
N TYR A 169 -11.35 3.55 -4.22
CA TYR A 169 -12.02 3.78 -5.52
C TYR A 169 -13.52 3.50 -5.49
N GLN A 170 -13.95 2.50 -4.73
CA GLN A 170 -15.37 2.14 -4.64
C GLN A 170 -16.17 3.04 -3.71
N ASN A 171 -15.52 3.71 -2.75
CA ASN A 171 -16.19 4.41 -1.66
C ASN A 171 -15.87 5.90 -1.57
N THR A 172 -15.08 6.45 -2.50
CA THR A 172 -14.74 7.88 -2.59
C THR A 172 -14.77 8.33 -4.05
N ALA A 173 -14.63 9.64 -4.27
CA ALA A 173 -14.47 10.20 -5.62
C ALA A 173 -13.04 10.12 -6.17
N CYS A 174 -12.21 9.23 -5.65
CA CYS A 174 -10.82 9.03 -6.05
C CYS A 174 -10.73 8.50 -7.49
N GLN A 175 -9.86 9.10 -8.30
CA GLN A 175 -9.61 8.72 -9.69
C GLN A 175 -8.25 8.09 -9.92
N GLY A 176 -7.30 8.26 -8.98
CA GLY A 176 -5.95 7.77 -9.13
C GLY A 176 -5.18 7.62 -7.83
N TYR A 177 -4.02 7.01 -7.91
CA TYR A 177 -3.12 6.79 -6.79
C TYR A 177 -1.71 7.25 -7.11
N ILE A 178 -1.12 8.01 -6.21
CA ILE A 178 0.30 8.37 -6.26
C ILE A 178 1.04 7.50 -5.24
N GLY A 179 1.99 6.72 -5.68
CA GLY A 179 2.74 5.81 -4.84
C GLY A 179 4.22 6.20 -4.74
N GLY A 180 4.72 6.24 -3.50
CA GLY A 180 6.15 6.31 -3.19
C GLY A 180 6.62 4.97 -2.62
N SER A 181 6.74 4.89 -1.30
CA SER A 181 7.20 3.67 -0.59
C SER A 181 6.43 2.39 -0.94
N THR A 182 5.21 2.50 -1.43
CA THR A 182 4.41 1.36 -1.90
C THR A 182 5.03 0.69 -3.12
N PHE A 183 5.60 1.45 -4.05
CA PHE A 183 6.20 0.95 -5.28
C PHE A 183 7.71 0.79 -5.18
N GLU A 184 8.37 1.52 -4.30
CA GLU A 184 9.82 1.52 -4.15
C GLU A 184 10.26 0.69 -2.94
N ARG A 185 10.13 1.28 -1.75
CA ARG A 185 10.71 0.75 -0.52
C ARG A 185 10.15 -0.63 -0.15
N ILE A 186 8.84 -0.80 -0.10
CA ILE A 186 8.21 -2.03 0.39
C ILE A 186 8.56 -3.25 -0.48
N PRO A 187 8.48 -3.18 -1.82
CA PRO A 187 8.93 -4.29 -2.68
C PRO A 187 10.42 -4.57 -2.55
N VAL A 188 11.26 -3.54 -2.47
CA VAL A 188 12.72 -3.67 -2.35
C VAL A 188 13.10 -4.30 -1.01
N GLU A 189 12.53 -3.87 0.10
CA GLU A 189 12.75 -4.47 1.42
C GLU A 189 12.43 -5.98 1.41
N ARG A 190 11.30 -6.34 0.80
CA ARG A 190 10.87 -7.75 0.67
C ARG A 190 11.83 -8.55 -0.20
N ALA A 191 12.22 -7.99 -1.35
CA ALA A 191 13.16 -8.64 -2.25
C ALA A 191 14.52 -8.88 -1.58
N ILE A 192 15.10 -7.85 -0.94
CA ILE A 192 16.38 -7.95 -0.22
C ILE A 192 16.29 -9.00 0.89
N TYR A 193 15.24 -8.93 1.71
CA TYR A 193 15.06 -9.89 2.81
C TYR A 193 14.97 -11.33 2.30
N ASN A 194 14.11 -11.58 1.30
CA ASN A 194 13.90 -12.92 0.77
C ASN A 194 15.16 -13.46 0.08
N THR A 195 15.85 -12.64 -0.71
CA THR A 195 17.10 -12.99 -1.37
C THR A 195 18.19 -13.30 -0.34
N THR A 196 18.37 -12.43 0.67
CA THR A 196 19.37 -12.65 1.73
C THR A 196 19.07 -13.91 2.53
N LYS A 197 17.80 -14.16 2.85
CA LYS A 197 17.35 -15.38 3.52
C LYS A 197 17.67 -16.62 2.67
N ALA A 198 17.38 -16.56 1.36
CA ALA A 198 17.70 -17.65 0.44
C ALA A 198 19.21 -17.95 0.40
N PHE A 199 20.05 -16.93 0.29
CA PHE A 199 21.50 -17.10 0.35
C PHE A 199 22.00 -17.70 1.68
N LYS A 200 21.42 -17.29 2.80
CA LYS A 200 21.77 -17.85 4.13
C LYS A 200 21.27 -19.27 4.34
N SER A 201 20.23 -19.66 3.63
CA SER A 201 19.65 -21.02 3.69
C SER A 201 20.30 -21.99 2.70
N TYR A 202 21.32 -21.55 1.97
CA TYR A 202 22.07 -22.40 1.02
C TYR A 202 22.68 -23.60 1.76
N GLY A 203 22.32 -24.81 1.28
CA GLY A 203 22.69 -26.06 1.93
C GLY A 203 21.56 -26.76 2.70
N SER A 204 20.45 -26.06 2.98
CA SER A 204 19.20 -26.62 3.56
C SER A 204 18.00 -26.58 2.61
N LEU A 205 18.15 -25.95 1.44
CA LEU A 205 17.09 -25.92 0.42
C LEU A 205 17.28 -27.12 -0.52
N ASP A 206 16.29 -27.98 -0.58
CA ASP A 206 16.16 -29.02 -1.57
C ASP A 206 16.05 -28.37 -2.97
N GLU A 207 16.65 -28.98 -4.01
CA GLU A 207 16.52 -28.54 -5.41
C GLU A 207 15.06 -28.46 -5.87
N ASN A 208 14.19 -29.18 -5.18
CA ASN A 208 12.74 -29.15 -5.35
C ASN A 208 12.02 -28.03 -4.60
N ASP A 209 12.72 -27.20 -3.79
CA ASP A 209 12.08 -26.08 -3.10
C ASP A 209 11.47 -25.11 -4.12
N PRO A 210 10.16 -24.76 -4.01
CA PRO A 210 9.50 -23.85 -4.93
C PRO A 210 10.23 -22.50 -5.08
N MET A 211 10.93 -22.03 -4.04
CA MET A 211 11.71 -20.80 -4.06
C MET A 211 12.97 -20.94 -4.92
N MET A 212 13.65 -22.10 -4.87
CA MET A 212 14.80 -22.38 -5.75
C MET A 212 14.38 -22.50 -7.21
N LYS A 213 13.24 -23.09 -7.48
CA LYS A 213 12.66 -23.16 -8.84
C LYS A 213 12.30 -21.77 -9.37
N MET A 214 11.82 -20.86 -8.51
CA MET A 214 11.56 -19.46 -8.86
C MET A 214 12.86 -18.71 -9.23
N ILE A 215 13.89 -18.84 -8.39
CA ILE A 215 15.18 -18.17 -8.60
C ILE A 215 15.86 -18.67 -9.87
N ASN A 216 15.73 -19.96 -10.18
CA ASN A 216 16.35 -20.59 -11.34
C ASN A 216 15.55 -20.45 -12.63
N GLY A 217 14.42 -19.74 -12.64
CA GLY A 217 13.54 -19.57 -13.81
C GLY A 217 12.87 -20.85 -14.32
N ASN A 218 12.93 -21.96 -13.56
CA ASN A 218 12.41 -23.27 -13.89
C ASN A 218 11.00 -23.50 -13.33
N TRP A 219 10.05 -22.63 -13.68
CA TRP A 219 8.64 -22.83 -13.34
C TRP A 219 8.00 -23.85 -14.23
N ASN A 220 7.59 -24.98 -13.66
CA ASN A 220 6.71 -25.93 -14.32
C ASN A 220 5.24 -25.65 -13.94
N PRO A 221 4.27 -25.98 -14.82
CA PRO A 221 2.86 -25.84 -14.50
C PRO A 221 2.40 -26.58 -13.22
N GLY A 222 3.17 -27.56 -12.70
CA GLY A 222 2.92 -28.24 -11.42
C GLY A 222 3.23 -27.41 -10.18
N ASP A 223 4.08 -26.41 -10.29
CA ASP A 223 4.63 -25.66 -9.14
C ASP A 223 3.64 -24.63 -8.57
N TYR A 224 2.62 -24.23 -9.33
CA TYR A 224 1.62 -23.25 -8.89
C TYR A 224 0.85 -23.66 -7.64
N THR A 225 0.47 -24.92 -7.58
CA THR A 225 -0.30 -25.45 -6.43
C THR A 225 0.57 -25.56 -5.19
N GLU A 226 1.83 -25.96 -5.32
CA GLU A 226 2.78 -26.00 -4.21
C GLU A 226 3.14 -24.59 -3.73
N PHE A 227 3.30 -23.64 -4.64
CA PHE A 227 3.46 -22.23 -4.30
C PHE A 227 2.28 -21.71 -3.45
N VAL A 228 1.05 -21.97 -3.88
CA VAL A 228 -0.15 -21.55 -3.14
C VAL A 228 -0.22 -22.19 -1.77
N LYS A 229 0.08 -23.49 -1.65
CA LYS A 229 0.10 -24.22 -0.38
C LYS A 229 1.15 -23.66 0.58
N LYS A 230 2.38 -23.43 0.10
CA LYS A 230 3.47 -22.86 0.88
C LYS A 230 3.12 -21.44 1.35
N TYR A 231 2.58 -20.61 0.45
CA TYR A 231 2.11 -19.27 0.80
C TYR A 231 1.04 -19.28 1.89
N ILE A 232 0.07 -20.20 1.80
CA ILE A 232 -0.93 -20.39 2.86
C ILE A 232 -0.25 -20.80 4.18
N GLU A 233 0.71 -21.70 4.14
CA GLU A 233 1.39 -22.19 5.34
C GLU A 233 2.14 -21.07 6.10
N GLU A 234 2.73 -20.14 5.37
CA GLU A 234 3.50 -19.02 5.92
C GLU A 234 2.62 -17.80 6.30
N HIS A 235 1.49 -17.60 5.60
CA HIS A 235 0.69 -16.37 5.70
C HIS A 235 -0.77 -16.57 6.11
N TYR A 236 -1.19 -17.77 6.55
CA TYR A 236 -2.59 -18.09 6.86
C TYR A 236 -3.26 -17.15 7.87
N MET A 237 -2.50 -16.44 8.70
CA MET A 237 -3.00 -15.47 9.67
C MET A 237 -3.51 -14.18 9.02
N ASN A 238 -3.06 -13.89 7.80
CA ASN A 238 -3.41 -12.68 7.07
C ASN A 238 -4.57 -12.94 6.09
N GLU A 239 -5.19 -11.87 5.60
CA GLU A 239 -6.10 -12.00 4.48
C GLU A 239 -5.32 -12.42 3.22
N ILE A 240 -5.72 -13.55 2.60
CA ILE A 240 -5.08 -14.08 1.39
C ILE A 240 -6.14 -14.19 0.30
N LYS A 241 -5.91 -13.51 -0.84
CA LYS A 241 -6.76 -13.62 -2.02
C LYS A 241 -6.02 -14.39 -3.13
N LEU A 242 -6.70 -15.36 -3.72
CA LEU A 242 -6.14 -16.13 -4.82
C LEU A 242 -5.80 -15.27 -6.04
N ALA A 243 -6.51 -14.17 -6.23
CA ALA A 243 -6.24 -13.20 -7.30
C ALA A 243 -4.84 -12.57 -7.17
N ASP A 244 -4.43 -12.26 -5.94
CA ASP A 244 -3.11 -11.66 -5.68
C ASP A 244 -1.99 -12.68 -5.94
N LEU A 245 -2.23 -13.93 -5.57
CA LEU A 245 -1.31 -15.03 -5.86
C LEU A 245 -1.20 -15.32 -7.37
N ALA A 246 -2.29 -15.18 -8.09
CA ALA A 246 -2.31 -15.35 -9.55
C ALA A 246 -1.50 -14.24 -10.25
N LEU A 247 -1.56 -13.00 -9.75
CA LEU A 247 -0.73 -11.90 -10.23
C LEU A 247 0.77 -12.18 -10.04
N VAL A 248 1.14 -12.64 -8.84
CA VAL A 248 2.54 -13.02 -8.54
C VAL A 248 3.03 -14.16 -9.41
N ALA A 249 2.14 -15.11 -9.69
CA ALA A 249 2.44 -16.28 -10.52
C ALA A 249 2.34 -16.00 -12.04
N HIS A 250 2.02 -14.77 -12.46
CA HIS A 250 1.81 -14.36 -13.84
C HIS A 250 0.77 -15.22 -14.60
N VAL A 251 -0.31 -15.62 -13.89
CA VAL A 251 -1.42 -16.37 -14.47
C VAL A 251 -2.76 -15.72 -14.15
N THR A 252 -3.82 -16.12 -14.86
CA THR A 252 -5.16 -15.61 -14.52
C THR A 252 -5.71 -16.25 -13.24
N PRO A 253 -6.49 -15.53 -12.43
CA PRO A 253 -7.13 -16.08 -11.23
C PRO A 253 -7.98 -17.31 -11.51
N SER A 254 -8.68 -17.33 -12.65
CA SER A 254 -9.51 -18.47 -13.09
C SER A 254 -8.66 -19.72 -13.36
N TYR A 255 -7.52 -19.56 -14.03
CA TYR A 255 -6.59 -20.66 -14.28
C TYR A 255 -6.05 -21.22 -12.97
N LEU A 256 -5.54 -20.36 -12.09
CA LEU A 256 -4.97 -20.77 -10.80
C LEU A 256 -6.01 -21.46 -9.92
N SER A 257 -7.26 -20.94 -9.88
CA SER A 257 -8.38 -21.54 -9.13
C SER A 257 -8.72 -22.95 -9.63
N THR A 258 -8.86 -23.09 -10.94
CA THR A 258 -9.21 -24.37 -11.57
C THR A 258 -8.11 -25.41 -11.35
N LYS A 259 -6.85 -25.00 -11.55
CA LYS A 259 -5.69 -25.86 -11.37
C LYS A 259 -5.54 -26.28 -9.91
N PHE A 260 -5.60 -25.34 -8.97
CA PHE A 260 -5.51 -25.63 -7.55
C PHE A 260 -6.59 -26.63 -7.10
N LYS A 261 -7.85 -26.41 -7.52
CA LYS A 261 -8.95 -27.33 -7.22
C LYS A 261 -8.75 -28.70 -7.84
N LYS A 262 -8.26 -28.78 -9.09
CA LYS A 262 -7.98 -30.05 -9.78
C LYS A 262 -6.92 -30.88 -9.04
N GLU A 263 -5.87 -30.23 -8.54
CA GLU A 263 -4.74 -30.92 -7.90
C GLU A 263 -4.95 -31.21 -6.41
N THR A 264 -5.69 -30.34 -5.70
CA THR A 264 -5.95 -30.52 -4.25
C THR A 264 -7.29 -31.18 -3.94
N GLY A 265 -8.18 -31.28 -4.92
CA GLY A 265 -9.55 -31.79 -4.77
C GLY A 265 -10.54 -30.82 -4.13
N ILE A 266 -10.07 -29.68 -3.59
CA ILE A 266 -10.88 -28.68 -2.89
C ILE A 266 -10.56 -27.25 -3.35
N SER A 267 -11.46 -26.32 -3.11
CA SER A 267 -11.21 -24.92 -3.48
C SER A 267 -10.12 -24.30 -2.61
N PHE A 268 -9.46 -23.25 -3.12
CA PHE A 268 -8.50 -22.44 -2.37
C PHE A 268 -9.04 -21.95 -1.02
N THR A 269 -10.25 -21.39 -1.03
CA THR A 269 -10.89 -20.89 0.21
C THR A 269 -11.12 -22.02 1.22
N GLU A 270 -11.56 -23.18 0.76
CA GLU A 270 -11.74 -24.33 1.63
C GLU A 270 -10.41 -24.85 2.17
N TYR A 271 -9.37 -24.88 1.37
CA TYR A 271 -8.02 -25.27 1.79
C TYR A 271 -7.48 -24.35 2.87
N LEU A 272 -7.58 -23.02 2.67
CA LEU A 272 -7.19 -21.99 3.65
C LEU A 272 -7.96 -22.15 4.97
N VAL A 273 -9.28 -22.31 4.91
CA VAL A 273 -10.10 -22.52 6.12
C VAL A 273 -9.68 -23.78 6.85
N ARG A 274 -9.52 -24.91 6.16
CA ARG A 274 -9.06 -26.16 6.77
C ARG A 274 -7.68 -26.01 7.41
N HIS A 275 -6.77 -25.28 6.77
CA HIS A 275 -5.45 -25.02 7.32
C HIS A 275 -5.53 -24.19 8.63
N ARG A 276 -6.30 -23.09 8.63
CA ARG A 276 -6.56 -22.27 9.81
C ARG A 276 -7.16 -23.07 10.97
N ILE A 277 -8.16 -23.89 10.70
CA ILE A 277 -8.78 -24.74 11.72
C ILE A 277 -7.80 -25.78 12.27
N ARG A 278 -6.94 -26.35 11.45
CA ARG A 278 -5.89 -27.27 11.91
C ARG A 278 -4.89 -26.58 12.85
N LYS A 279 -4.49 -25.34 12.56
CA LYS A 279 -3.62 -24.52 13.45
C LYS A 279 -4.37 -24.14 14.73
N ALA A 280 -5.66 -23.75 14.63
CA ALA A 280 -6.50 -23.46 15.79
C ALA A 280 -6.64 -24.66 16.74
N LYS A 281 -6.83 -25.86 16.21
CA LYS A 281 -6.86 -27.10 17.02
C LYS A 281 -5.59 -27.28 17.85
N LYS A 282 -4.40 -26.97 17.30
CA LYS A 282 -3.13 -27.04 18.02
C LYS A 282 -3.08 -26.01 19.14
N LEU A 283 -3.45 -24.75 18.84
CA LEU A 283 -3.48 -23.67 19.85
C LEU A 283 -4.49 -23.93 20.98
N ILE A 284 -5.65 -24.50 20.67
CA ILE A 284 -6.66 -24.84 21.68
C ILE A 284 -6.15 -25.96 22.61
N LYS A 285 -5.41 -26.93 22.09
CA LYS A 285 -4.81 -28.03 22.87
C LYS A 285 -3.73 -27.53 23.82
N SER A 286 -2.93 -26.51 23.45
CA SER A 286 -1.91 -25.93 24.34
C SER A 286 -2.48 -25.21 25.56
N GLY A 287 -3.78 -24.89 25.57
CA GLY A 287 -4.49 -24.37 26.75
C GLY A 287 -4.21 -22.91 27.12
N ASN A 288 -3.18 -22.28 26.57
CA ASN A 288 -2.63 -21.02 27.06
C ASN A 288 -3.32 -19.74 26.52
N SER A 289 -4.34 -19.88 25.64
CA SER A 289 -4.97 -18.73 24.98
C SER A 289 -6.50 -18.76 25.12
N SER A 290 -7.11 -17.61 25.18
CA SER A 290 -8.56 -17.47 25.07
C SER A 290 -9.02 -17.84 23.64
N PHE A 291 -10.28 -18.19 23.46
CA PHE A 291 -10.81 -18.53 22.14
C PHE A 291 -10.80 -17.34 21.17
N LYS A 292 -10.86 -16.11 21.69
CA LYS A 292 -10.73 -14.88 20.89
C LYS A 292 -9.29 -14.72 20.38
N GLU A 293 -8.32 -14.87 21.27
CA GLU A 293 -6.90 -14.85 20.88
C GLU A 293 -6.56 -15.96 19.87
N VAL A 294 -7.12 -17.16 20.03
CA VAL A 294 -6.97 -18.24 19.03
C VAL A 294 -7.57 -17.83 17.69
N ALA A 295 -8.75 -17.22 17.66
CA ALA A 295 -9.39 -16.76 16.44
C ALA A 295 -8.50 -15.72 15.73
N ASP A 296 -8.04 -14.71 16.45
CA ASP A 296 -7.14 -13.67 15.92
C ASP A 296 -5.83 -14.27 15.41
N ALA A 297 -5.21 -15.17 16.16
CA ALA A 297 -3.95 -15.82 15.79
C ALA A 297 -4.05 -16.68 14.54
N VAL A 298 -5.23 -17.14 14.17
CA VAL A 298 -5.44 -17.93 12.94
C VAL A 298 -6.13 -17.14 11.82
N GLY A 299 -6.25 -15.81 11.95
CA GLY A 299 -6.71 -14.91 10.92
C GLY A 299 -8.24 -14.74 10.84
N TYR A 300 -8.95 -14.86 11.96
CA TYR A 300 -10.37 -14.50 12.07
C TYR A 300 -10.53 -13.31 13.03
N HIS A 301 -10.90 -12.15 12.49
CA HIS A 301 -11.19 -10.95 13.28
C HIS A 301 -12.54 -11.01 14.02
N ASP A 302 -13.43 -11.92 13.60
CA ASP A 302 -14.73 -12.15 14.23
C ASP A 302 -14.79 -13.56 14.83
N TYR A 303 -14.94 -13.60 16.17
CA TYR A 303 -15.07 -14.87 16.89
C TYR A 303 -16.30 -15.67 16.49
N VAL A 304 -17.42 -15.03 16.13
CA VAL A 304 -18.64 -15.73 15.73
C VAL A 304 -18.40 -16.48 14.41
N GLN A 305 -17.74 -15.83 13.46
CA GLN A 305 -17.34 -16.46 12.21
C GLN A 305 -16.35 -17.60 12.45
N PHE A 306 -15.33 -17.38 13.28
CA PHE A 306 -14.40 -18.44 13.69
C PHE A 306 -15.11 -19.65 14.26
N SER A 307 -15.98 -19.46 15.26
CA SER A 307 -16.70 -20.53 15.94
C SER A 307 -17.58 -21.36 14.98
N LYS A 308 -18.26 -20.68 14.03
CA LYS A 308 -19.03 -21.36 12.96
C LYS A 308 -18.13 -22.21 12.07
N MET A 309 -17.00 -21.67 11.62
CA MET A 309 -16.06 -22.39 10.75
C MET A 309 -15.40 -23.53 11.52
N PHE A 310 -14.99 -23.29 12.77
CA PHE A 310 -14.42 -24.34 13.62
C PHE A 310 -15.39 -25.49 13.79
N LYS A 311 -16.66 -25.23 14.17
CA LYS A 311 -17.69 -26.27 14.31
C LYS A 311 -17.92 -27.03 13.00
N LYS A 312 -17.97 -26.32 11.87
CA LYS A 312 -18.15 -26.95 10.52
C LYS A 312 -17.04 -27.94 10.18
N TYR A 313 -15.77 -27.61 10.48
CA TYR A 313 -14.61 -28.41 10.05
C TYR A 313 -14.00 -29.28 11.17
N ALA A 314 -14.32 -29.02 12.44
CA ALA A 314 -13.90 -29.83 13.57
C ALA A 314 -15.00 -30.78 14.09
N GLY A 315 -16.25 -30.56 13.67
CA GLY A 315 -17.42 -31.33 14.12
C GLY A 315 -18.05 -30.79 15.39
N VAL A 316 -17.29 -30.12 16.26
CA VAL A 316 -17.72 -29.59 17.55
C VAL A 316 -17.28 -28.13 17.73
N ALA A 317 -17.92 -27.42 18.66
CA ALA A 317 -17.53 -26.05 19.01
C ALA A 317 -16.12 -25.98 19.67
N PRO A 318 -15.39 -24.85 19.59
CA PRO A 318 -14.07 -24.70 20.20
C PRO A 318 -14.01 -25.05 21.69
N SER A 319 -15.04 -24.69 22.45
CA SER A 319 -15.16 -25.00 23.88
C SER A 319 -15.27 -26.49 24.17
N ILE A 320 -16.12 -27.18 23.41
CA ILE A 320 -16.29 -28.63 23.53
C ILE A 320 -14.99 -29.36 23.10
N TYR A 321 -14.34 -28.87 22.04
CA TYR A 321 -13.07 -29.43 21.58
C TYR A 321 -11.97 -29.32 22.64
N ARG A 322 -11.88 -28.17 23.36
CA ARG A 322 -10.95 -27.98 24.47
C ARG A 322 -11.22 -28.96 25.63
N GLN A 323 -12.47 -29.06 26.04
CA GLN A 323 -12.84 -29.99 27.11
C GLN A 323 -12.52 -31.46 26.79
N ALA A 324 -12.79 -31.88 25.57
CA ALA A 324 -12.46 -33.24 25.12
C ALA A 324 -10.95 -33.49 25.06
N SER A 325 -10.15 -32.46 24.72
CA SER A 325 -8.69 -32.59 24.62
C SER A 325 -8.01 -32.76 26.00
N PHE A 326 -8.57 -32.25 27.09
CA PHE A 326 -8.05 -32.42 28.46
C PHE A 326 -8.58 -33.67 29.17
N LYS A 327 -9.53 -34.42 28.58
CA LYS A 327 -10.05 -35.68 29.16
C LYS A 327 -9.30 -36.92 28.65
N THR A 328 -8.35 -36.75 27.71
CA THR A 328 -7.66 -37.84 27.03
C THR A 328 -6.19 -37.95 27.45
N GLU A 329 -5.73 -37.12 28.39
CA GLU A 329 -4.52 -37.25 29.21
C GLU A 329 -4.88 -37.76 30.59
#